data_584e7e5a65d983e867ddad0a7d67d498
#
_entry.id   584e7e5a65d983e867ddad0a7d67d498
#
_cell.length_a   1.000
_cell.length_b   1.000
_cell.length_c   1.000
_cell.angle_alpha   90.00
_cell.angle_beta   90.00
_cell.angle_gamma   90.00
#
_symmetry.space_group_name_H-M   'P 1'
#
loop_
_entity.id
_entity.type
_entity.pdbx_description
1 polymer ?
#
loop_
_entity_poly.entity_id
_entity_poly.type
_entity_poly.pdbx_seq_one_letter_code
_entity_poly.pdbx_strand_id
1 'polypeptide(L)'
;MWTNDLWPLVIKAYLSTPTGPKSNCSRPVVDLAMQLHMKPADIVDRLKTVDAHKNPMVERLLVHYQAHPKKLKRDAERLAAMSGFGNSGAFYDGVDTAEAGFERFYRPIDGTAFTPAMLTILLNLYFRLVPATMVATTPEVIDMARRTMLTVDQVLEVLHTFLYVDPCAKSRTEEAKKEFAPRRRLCREPWSAHDDGNPMLVAKKKKKFYPFYAELY
;
A
#
# COMPACT_ATOMS: atom_id res chain seq x y z
N MET A 1 -6.80 20.40 -6.89
CA MET A 1 -6.20 21.61 -6.29
C MET A 1 -6.40 21.58 -4.78
N TRP A 2 -5.37 21.80 -3.96
CA TRP A 2 -5.47 21.76 -2.49
C TRP A 2 -6.12 23.06 -1.96
N THR A 3 -7.07 22.91 -1.01
CA THR A 3 -7.63 24.02 -0.23
C THR A 3 -7.52 23.75 1.26
N ASN A 4 -7.48 24.80 2.07
CA ASN A 4 -7.36 24.62 3.54
C ASN A 4 -8.58 23.98 4.19
N ASP A 5 -9.71 23.96 3.51
CA ASP A 5 -10.94 23.33 3.98
C ASP A 5 -10.84 21.80 4.04
N LEU A 6 -9.82 21.22 3.40
CA LEU A 6 -9.59 19.78 3.36
C LEU A 6 -8.84 19.24 4.60
N TRP A 7 -8.33 20.11 5.47
CA TRP A 7 -7.62 19.69 6.67
C TRP A 7 -8.40 18.73 7.59
N PRO A 8 -9.73 18.84 7.76
CA PRO A 8 -10.47 17.86 8.56
C PRO A 8 -10.32 16.43 8.08
N LEU A 9 -10.27 16.21 6.76
CA LEU A 9 -10.07 14.88 6.17
C LEU A 9 -8.65 14.35 6.46
N VAL A 10 -7.64 15.21 6.32
CA VAL A 10 -6.25 14.84 6.63
C VAL A 10 -6.06 14.56 8.13
N ILE A 11 -6.64 15.38 9.00
CA ILE A 11 -6.59 15.18 10.45
C ILE A 11 -7.30 13.88 10.85
N LYS A 12 -8.45 13.57 10.22
CA LYS A 12 -9.13 12.29 10.43
C LYS A 12 -8.25 11.10 10.05
N ALA A 13 -7.61 11.16 8.88
CA ALA A 13 -6.67 10.13 8.45
C ALA A 13 -5.45 10.05 9.38
N TYR A 14 -4.92 11.18 9.82
CA TYR A 14 -3.82 11.26 10.78
C TYR A 14 -4.14 10.54 12.10
N LEU A 15 -5.28 10.83 12.69
CA LEU A 15 -5.72 10.23 13.96
C LEU A 15 -6.09 8.74 13.82
N SER A 16 -6.46 8.28 12.63
CA SER A 16 -6.77 6.88 12.34
C SER A 16 -5.54 6.06 11.90
N THR A 17 -4.42 6.73 11.61
CA THR A 17 -3.19 6.05 11.15
C THR A 17 -2.33 5.69 12.37
N PRO A 18 -1.73 4.47 12.42
CA PRO A 18 -0.82 4.09 13.49
C PRO A 18 0.33 5.09 13.67
N THR A 19 0.81 5.22 14.92
CA THR A 19 2.01 5.99 15.22
C THR A 19 3.22 5.42 14.48
N GLY A 20 4.08 6.30 13.95
CA GLY A 20 5.28 5.94 13.23
C GLY A 20 5.32 6.51 11.80
N PRO A 21 6.30 6.09 10.99
CA PRO A 21 6.47 6.61 9.63
C PRO A 21 5.21 6.43 8.79
N LYS A 22 4.73 7.51 8.20
CA LYS A 22 3.56 7.46 7.31
C LYS A 22 3.98 6.85 5.98
N SER A 23 3.20 5.89 5.51
CA SER A 23 3.44 5.20 4.23
C SER A 23 2.40 5.57 3.19
N ASN A 24 2.87 5.85 1.96
CA ASN A 24 1.97 6.06 0.81
C ASN A 24 1.20 4.80 0.40
N CYS A 25 1.42 3.68 1.07
CA CYS A 25 0.70 2.42 0.85
C CYS A 25 -0.26 2.08 2.00
N SER A 26 -0.29 2.89 3.07
CA SER A 26 -1.25 2.65 4.14
C SER A 26 -2.66 2.94 3.64
N ARG A 27 -3.60 2.08 4.03
CA ARG A 27 -4.98 2.16 3.59
C ARG A 27 -5.62 3.54 3.79
N PRO A 28 -5.53 4.17 4.98
CA PRO A 28 -6.12 5.49 5.19
C PRO A 28 -5.54 6.58 4.27
N VAL A 29 -4.24 6.46 3.91
CA VAL A 29 -3.58 7.41 3.00
C VAL A 29 -4.07 7.22 1.58
N VAL A 30 -4.17 5.96 1.12
CA VAL A 30 -4.63 5.62 -0.23
C VAL A 30 -6.10 6.00 -0.41
N ASP A 31 -6.97 5.64 0.55
CA ASP A 31 -8.39 5.96 0.51
C ASP A 31 -8.60 7.49 0.44
N LEU A 32 -7.86 8.26 1.26
CA LEU A 32 -7.92 9.71 1.22
C LEU A 32 -7.36 10.29 -0.08
N ALA A 33 -6.28 9.74 -0.61
CA ALA A 33 -5.69 10.15 -1.87
C ALA A 33 -6.67 9.97 -3.05
N MET A 34 -7.37 8.83 -3.09
CA MET A 34 -8.40 8.56 -4.07
C MET A 34 -9.60 9.52 -3.92
N GLN A 35 -10.05 9.75 -2.67
CA GLN A 35 -11.15 10.67 -2.39
C GLN A 35 -10.85 12.11 -2.81
N LEU A 36 -9.59 12.55 -2.69
CA LEU A 36 -9.16 13.90 -3.00
C LEU A 36 -8.57 14.05 -4.42
N HIS A 37 -8.55 12.99 -5.22
CA HIS A 37 -7.87 12.94 -6.53
C HIS A 37 -6.41 13.43 -6.45
N MET A 38 -5.69 13.01 -5.42
CA MET A 38 -4.31 13.39 -5.15
C MET A 38 -3.40 12.17 -5.10
N LYS A 39 -2.10 12.36 -5.32
CA LYS A 39 -1.13 11.28 -5.13
C LYS A 39 -0.97 10.96 -3.64
N PRO A 40 -0.82 9.67 -3.25
CA PRO A 40 -0.58 9.31 -1.86
C PRO A 40 0.64 10.01 -1.24
N ALA A 41 1.68 10.29 -2.04
CA ALA A 41 2.84 11.05 -1.58
C ALA A 41 2.46 12.45 -1.07
N ASP A 42 1.56 13.14 -1.78
CA ASP A 42 1.09 14.47 -1.39
C ASP A 42 0.30 14.42 -0.07
N ILE A 43 -0.48 13.34 0.15
CA ILE A 43 -1.18 13.12 1.42
C ILE A 43 -0.19 12.85 2.55
N VAL A 44 0.84 12.03 2.30
CA VAL A 44 1.91 11.78 3.29
C VAL A 44 2.61 13.08 3.69
N ASP A 45 2.88 13.97 2.75
CA ASP A 45 3.51 15.27 3.08
C ASP A 45 2.59 16.18 3.91
N ARG A 46 1.26 16.11 3.69
CA ARG A 46 0.28 16.78 4.58
C ARG A 46 0.28 16.17 5.96
N LEU A 47 0.32 14.84 6.07
CA LEU A 47 0.41 14.16 7.36
C LEU A 47 1.70 14.52 8.12
N LYS A 48 2.85 14.62 7.41
CA LYS A 48 4.10 15.14 8.00
C LYS A 48 3.97 16.59 8.47
N THR A 49 3.18 17.41 7.79
CA THR A 49 2.92 18.79 8.22
C THR A 49 2.16 18.81 9.55
N VAL A 50 1.24 17.88 9.77
CA VAL A 50 0.55 17.69 11.06
C VAL A 50 1.54 17.22 12.13
N ASP A 51 2.36 16.19 11.84
CA ASP A 51 3.38 15.66 12.77
C ASP A 51 4.41 16.71 13.19
N ALA A 52 4.76 17.62 12.29
CA ALA A 52 5.81 18.61 12.55
C ALA A 52 5.40 19.71 13.53
N HIS A 53 4.10 19.89 13.81
CA HIS A 53 3.55 20.93 14.70
C HIS A 53 4.02 22.36 14.37
N LYS A 54 4.47 22.60 13.12
CA LYS A 54 5.07 23.90 12.70
C LYS A 54 4.05 24.87 12.13
N ASN A 55 2.86 24.40 11.74
CA ASN A 55 1.82 25.23 11.17
C ASN A 55 0.78 25.59 12.24
N PRO A 56 0.73 26.86 12.70
CA PRO A 56 -0.17 27.29 13.80
C PRO A 56 -1.66 27.09 13.51
N MET A 57 -2.06 27.11 12.22
CA MET A 57 -3.44 26.87 11.82
C MET A 57 -3.77 25.38 11.96
N VAL A 58 -2.91 24.52 11.44
CA VAL A 58 -3.08 23.06 11.50
C VAL A 58 -3.06 22.59 12.94
N GLU A 59 -2.16 23.13 13.76
CA GLU A 59 -2.07 22.82 15.19
C GLU A 59 -3.37 23.15 15.93
N ARG A 60 -3.91 24.34 15.71
CA ARG A 60 -5.21 24.74 16.31
C ARG A 60 -6.34 23.80 15.87
N LEU A 61 -6.37 23.40 14.60
CA LEU A 61 -7.37 22.47 14.11
C LEU A 61 -7.18 21.06 14.73
N LEU A 62 -5.94 20.60 14.86
CA LEU A 62 -5.64 19.30 15.46
C LEU A 62 -6.11 19.25 16.91
N VAL A 63 -5.72 20.22 17.73
CA VAL A 63 -6.14 20.33 19.14
C VAL A 63 -7.66 20.40 19.24
N HIS A 64 -8.30 21.22 18.40
CA HIS A 64 -9.75 21.35 18.37
C HIS A 64 -10.45 20.01 18.08
N TYR A 65 -9.99 19.28 17.07
CA TYR A 65 -10.62 18.02 16.68
C TYR A 65 -10.28 16.84 17.60
N GLN A 66 -9.13 16.87 18.26
CA GLN A 66 -8.82 15.90 19.31
C GLN A 66 -9.78 16.05 20.51
N ALA A 67 -10.12 17.28 20.86
CA ALA A 67 -11.12 17.56 21.91
C ALA A 67 -12.57 17.26 21.48
N HIS A 68 -12.84 17.26 20.17
CA HIS A 68 -14.19 17.11 19.60
C HIS A 68 -14.28 16.05 18.51
N PRO A 69 -14.04 14.75 18.77
CA PRO A 69 -13.97 13.71 17.75
C PRO A 69 -15.29 13.52 16.97
N LYS A 70 -16.43 13.73 17.62
CA LYS A 70 -17.75 13.68 16.95
C LYS A 70 -17.90 14.78 15.89
N LYS A 71 -17.35 15.97 16.17
CA LYS A 71 -17.34 17.09 15.23
C LYS A 71 -16.44 16.78 14.03
N LEU A 72 -15.22 16.25 14.29
CA LEU A 72 -14.33 15.82 13.21
C LEU A 72 -15.00 14.83 12.27
N LYS A 73 -15.67 13.81 12.83
CA LYS A 73 -16.39 12.82 12.03
C LYS A 73 -17.44 13.47 11.14
N ARG A 74 -18.30 14.32 11.73
CA ARG A 74 -19.36 15.02 11.00
C ARG A 74 -18.81 15.96 9.91
N ASP A 75 -17.79 16.73 10.21
CA ASP A 75 -17.19 17.70 9.28
C ASP A 75 -16.49 16.96 8.11
N ALA A 76 -15.81 15.85 8.40
CA ALA A 76 -15.21 15.00 7.38
C ALA A 76 -16.28 14.30 6.49
N GLU A 77 -17.36 13.80 7.07
CA GLU A 77 -18.46 13.20 6.31
C GLU A 77 -19.17 14.25 5.42
N ARG A 78 -19.33 15.46 5.92
CA ARG A 78 -19.91 16.57 5.17
C ARG A 78 -19.05 16.96 3.96
N LEU A 79 -17.73 17.03 4.14
CA LEU A 79 -16.79 17.26 3.05
C LEU A 79 -16.80 16.11 2.03
N ALA A 80 -16.82 14.86 2.50
CA ALA A 80 -16.88 13.69 1.65
C ALA A 80 -18.17 13.59 0.81
N ALA A 81 -19.28 14.16 1.31
CA ALA A 81 -20.55 14.18 0.61
C ALA A 81 -20.66 15.32 -0.43
N MET A 82 -19.67 16.19 -0.54
CA MET A 82 -19.67 17.26 -1.54
C MET A 82 -19.53 16.67 -2.95
N SER A 83 -20.22 17.30 -3.92
CA SER A 83 -20.14 16.88 -5.33
C SER A 83 -18.70 16.90 -5.84
N GLY A 84 -18.25 15.82 -6.46
CA GLY A 84 -16.87 15.64 -6.96
C GLY A 84 -15.97 14.83 -6.03
N PHE A 85 -16.37 14.56 -4.79
CA PHE A 85 -15.64 13.66 -3.90
C PHE A 85 -16.14 12.21 -4.06
N GLY A 86 -15.23 11.27 -4.14
CA GLY A 86 -15.53 9.84 -4.17
C GLY A 86 -16.12 9.30 -5.48
N ASN A 87 -16.40 10.16 -6.45
CA ASN A 87 -16.99 9.78 -7.75
C ASN A 87 -15.95 9.65 -8.88
N SER A 88 -14.69 9.49 -8.53
CA SER A 88 -13.60 9.40 -9.50
C SER A 88 -13.82 8.30 -10.54
N GLY A 89 -14.28 7.10 -10.13
CA GLY A 89 -14.55 6.01 -11.03
C GLY A 89 -15.59 6.35 -12.11
N ALA A 90 -16.70 6.99 -11.73
CA ALA A 90 -17.72 7.42 -12.67
C ALA A 90 -17.27 8.63 -13.51
N PHE A 91 -16.48 9.53 -12.93
CA PHE A 91 -15.98 10.73 -13.62
C PHE A 91 -14.97 10.40 -14.72
N TYR A 92 -14.13 9.38 -14.48
CA TYR A 92 -13.08 8.94 -15.43
C TYR A 92 -13.46 7.70 -16.23
N ASP A 93 -14.71 7.27 -16.17
CA ASP A 93 -15.17 6.09 -16.93
C ASP A 93 -14.98 6.32 -18.43
N GLY A 94 -14.23 5.43 -19.07
CA GLY A 94 -13.89 5.52 -20.49
C GLY A 94 -12.83 6.58 -20.85
N VAL A 95 -12.26 7.30 -19.87
CA VAL A 95 -11.18 8.26 -20.09
C VAL A 95 -9.86 7.70 -19.58
N ASP A 96 -8.88 7.57 -20.47
CA ASP A 96 -7.53 7.13 -20.08
C ASP A 96 -6.72 8.35 -19.61
N THR A 97 -6.83 8.67 -18.33
CA THR A 97 -6.12 9.77 -17.67
C THR A 97 -5.06 9.23 -16.70
N ALA A 98 -4.14 10.11 -16.30
CA ALA A 98 -3.17 9.78 -15.28
C ALA A 98 -3.85 9.41 -13.94
N GLU A 99 -4.99 10.04 -13.64
CA GLU A 99 -5.81 9.79 -12.47
C GLU A 99 -6.48 8.41 -12.54
N ALA A 100 -7.04 8.04 -13.69
CA ALA A 100 -7.63 6.71 -13.88
C ALA A 100 -6.58 5.61 -13.76
N GLY A 101 -5.38 5.81 -14.29
CA GLY A 101 -4.23 4.93 -14.11
C GLY A 101 -3.80 4.84 -12.65
N PHE A 102 -3.74 5.99 -11.96
CA PHE A 102 -3.45 6.08 -10.55
C PHE A 102 -4.49 5.32 -9.71
N GLU A 103 -5.78 5.52 -9.95
CA GLU A 103 -6.84 4.84 -9.22
C GLU A 103 -6.79 3.32 -9.39
N ARG A 104 -6.61 2.82 -10.62
CA ARG A 104 -6.45 1.39 -10.87
C ARG A 104 -5.31 0.78 -10.05
N PHE A 105 -4.20 1.52 -9.89
CA PHE A 105 -3.04 1.06 -9.14
C PHE A 105 -3.27 1.00 -7.63
N TYR A 106 -4.16 1.86 -7.10
CA TYR A 106 -4.45 1.96 -5.68
C TYR A 106 -5.82 1.39 -5.26
N ARG A 107 -6.67 0.98 -6.20
CA ARG A 107 -7.91 0.27 -5.87
C ARG A 107 -7.61 -1.14 -5.36
N PRO A 108 -8.36 -1.60 -4.33
CA PRO A 108 -8.33 -3.00 -3.95
C PRO A 108 -8.71 -3.91 -5.13
N ILE A 109 -7.99 -5.00 -5.29
CA ILE A 109 -8.34 -6.06 -6.23
C ILE A 109 -9.59 -6.77 -5.70
N ASP A 110 -10.56 -6.99 -6.57
CA ASP A 110 -11.86 -7.55 -6.21
C ASP A 110 -11.76 -8.79 -5.30
N GLY A 111 -12.51 -8.75 -4.19
CA GLY A 111 -12.51 -9.82 -3.20
C GLY A 111 -11.28 -9.90 -2.30
N THR A 112 -10.35 -8.93 -2.37
CA THR A 112 -9.14 -8.92 -1.57
C THR A 112 -8.92 -7.61 -0.82
N ALA A 113 -8.02 -7.65 0.19
CA ALA A 113 -7.54 -6.44 0.87
C ALA A 113 -6.33 -5.80 0.17
N PHE A 114 -5.85 -6.38 -0.93
CA PHE A 114 -4.63 -5.97 -1.60
C PHE A 114 -4.91 -4.99 -2.74
N THR A 115 -4.02 -4.01 -2.90
CA THR A 115 -3.97 -3.17 -4.09
C THR A 115 -2.77 -3.54 -4.95
N PRO A 116 -2.75 -3.26 -6.27
CA PRO A 116 -1.56 -3.46 -7.09
C PRO A 116 -0.31 -2.77 -6.52
N ALA A 117 -0.48 -1.57 -5.95
CA ALA A 117 0.59 -0.85 -5.27
C ALA A 117 1.17 -1.63 -4.08
N MET A 118 0.31 -2.18 -3.21
CA MET A 118 0.74 -3.01 -2.08
C MET A 118 1.49 -4.25 -2.56
N LEU A 119 0.97 -4.93 -3.58
CA LEU A 119 1.63 -6.11 -4.14
C LEU A 119 3.01 -5.79 -4.72
N THR A 120 3.18 -4.65 -5.39
CA THR A 120 4.47 -4.20 -5.90
C THR A 120 5.49 -3.97 -4.77
N ILE A 121 5.04 -3.42 -3.64
CA ILE A 121 5.90 -3.20 -2.47
C ILE A 121 6.22 -4.51 -1.74
N LEU A 122 5.23 -5.39 -1.62
CA LEU A 122 5.46 -6.74 -1.07
C LEU A 122 6.41 -7.56 -1.96
N LEU A 123 6.36 -7.39 -3.29
CA LEU A 123 7.34 -7.97 -4.20
C LEU A 123 8.76 -7.41 -3.95
N ASN A 124 8.89 -6.12 -3.69
CA ASN A 124 10.18 -5.53 -3.31
C ASN A 124 10.68 -6.10 -1.96
N LEU A 125 9.79 -6.28 -0.99
CA LEU A 125 10.13 -6.94 0.27
C LEU A 125 10.56 -8.40 0.02
N TYR A 126 9.84 -9.14 -0.83
CA TYR A 126 10.20 -10.50 -1.23
C TYR A 126 11.64 -10.61 -1.76
N PHE A 127 12.07 -9.66 -2.61
CA PHE A 127 13.44 -9.63 -3.11
C PHE A 127 14.48 -9.25 -2.06
N ARG A 128 14.08 -8.71 -0.94
CA ARG A 128 14.97 -8.34 0.19
C ARG A 128 15.09 -9.42 1.25
N LEU A 129 14.18 -10.37 1.27
CA LEU A 129 14.17 -11.46 2.23
C LEU A 129 14.66 -12.77 1.59
N VAL A 130 15.26 -13.63 2.40
CA VAL A 130 15.51 -15.03 2.03
C VAL A 130 14.34 -15.90 2.53
N PRO A 131 14.05 -17.05 1.91
CA PRO A 131 12.92 -17.90 2.32
C PRO A 131 12.87 -18.21 3.83
N ALA A 132 14.04 -18.46 4.45
CA ALA A 132 14.15 -18.74 5.87
C ALA A 132 13.74 -17.56 6.79
N THR A 133 13.78 -16.32 6.27
CA THR A 133 13.38 -15.12 7.02
C THR A 133 11.97 -14.64 6.71
N MET A 134 11.22 -15.36 5.87
CA MET A 134 9.80 -15.09 5.61
C MET A 134 8.93 -15.69 6.71
N VAL A 135 9.08 -15.19 7.93
CA VAL A 135 8.38 -15.67 9.13
C VAL A 135 7.77 -14.51 9.91
N ALA A 136 6.78 -14.80 10.73
CA ALA A 136 5.99 -13.80 11.47
C ALA A 136 6.82 -12.94 12.43
N THR A 137 7.96 -13.43 12.87
CA THR A 137 8.86 -12.73 13.80
C THR A 137 9.86 -11.79 13.11
N THR A 138 9.90 -11.78 11.78
CA THR A 138 10.83 -10.94 11.02
C THR A 138 10.43 -9.47 11.12
N PRO A 139 11.33 -8.58 11.58
CA PRO A 139 11.00 -7.17 11.81
C PRO A 139 10.47 -6.46 10.56
N GLU A 140 11.04 -6.75 9.37
CA GLU A 140 10.63 -6.17 8.09
C GLU A 140 9.20 -6.59 7.71
N VAL A 141 8.81 -7.83 8.03
CA VAL A 141 7.45 -8.34 7.80
C VAL A 141 6.46 -7.64 8.72
N ILE A 142 6.81 -7.49 10.01
CA ILE A 142 5.97 -6.79 11.00
C ILE A 142 5.82 -5.31 10.62
N ASP A 143 6.91 -4.64 10.25
CA ASP A 143 6.88 -3.23 9.84
C ASP A 143 6.05 -3.04 8.58
N MET A 144 6.17 -3.94 7.60
CA MET A 144 5.37 -3.91 6.38
C MET A 144 3.88 -4.10 6.68
N ALA A 145 3.52 -5.07 7.50
CA ALA A 145 2.13 -5.31 7.92
C ALA A 145 1.54 -4.05 8.56
N ARG A 146 2.28 -3.40 9.46
CA ARG A 146 1.85 -2.15 10.10
C ARG A 146 1.66 -1.00 9.10
N ARG A 147 2.58 -0.82 8.15
CA ARG A 147 2.53 0.28 7.16
C ARG A 147 1.39 0.11 6.17
N THR A 148 1.09 -1.12 5.78
CA THR A 148 0.03 -1.43 4.80
C THR A 148 -1.33 -1.64 5.45
N MET A 149 -1.42 -1.67 6.79
CA MET A 149 -2.63 -2.02 7.55
C MET A 149 -3.12 -3.44 7.22
N LEU A 150 -2.20 -4.31 6.83
CA LEU A 150 -2.44 -5.74 6.67
C LEU A 150 -2.09 -6.50 7.94
N THR A 151 -2.59 -7.71 8.09
CA THR A 151 -2.09 -8.62 9.11
C THR A 151 -0.74 -9.21 8.71
N VAL A 152 0.05 -9.66 9.68
CA VAL A 152 1.32 -10.36 9.42
C VAL A 152 1.08 -11.60 8.56
N ASP A 153 0.01 -12.34 8.82
CA ASP A 153 -0.36 -13.52 8.05
C ASP A 153 -0.67 -13.20 6.58
N GLN A 154 -1.37 -12.09 6.32
CA GLN A 154 -1.62 -11.63 4.96
C GLN A 154 -0.34 -11.25 4.22
N VAL A 155 0.62 -10.62 4.89
CA VAL A 155 1.92 -10.31 4.30
C VAL A 155 2.69 -11.60 3.98
N LEU A 156 2.74 -12.55 4.92
CA LEU A 156 3.40 -13.85 4.72
C LEU A 156 2.76 -14.66 3.60
N GLU A 157 1.43 -14.68 3.54
CA GLU A 157 0.67 -15.34 2.48
C GLU A 157 1.10 -14.85 1.08
N VAL A 158 1.25 -13.54 0.92
CA VAL A 158 1.71 -12.95 -0.35
C VAL A 158 3.18 -13.28 -0.62
N LEU A 159 4.06 -13.19 0.38
CA LEU A 159 5.47 -13.53 0.24
C LEU A 159 5.67 -15.00 -0.17
N HIS A 160 4.95 -15.93 0.45
CA HIS A 160 4.97 -17.35 0.09
C HIS A 160 4.36 -17.60 -1.29
N THR A 161 3.34 -16.81 -1.68
CA THR A 161 2.80 -16.89 -3.05
C THR A 161 3.82 -16.41 -4.08
N PHE A 162 4.59 -15.35 -3.79
CA PHE A 162 5.70 -14.93 -4.65
C PHE A 162 6.78 -16.00 -4.73
N LEU A 163 7.14 -16.64 -3.62
CA LEU A 163 8.09 -17.76 -3.59
C LEU A 163 7.59 -18.93 -4.47
N TYR A 164 6.30 -19.21 -4.45
CA TYR A 164 5.69 -20.23 -5.30
C TYR A 164 5.70 -19.85 -6.79
N VAL A 165 5.50 -18.58 -7.12
CA VAL A 165 5.49 -18.07 -8.50
C VAL A 165 6.90 -17.90 -9.05
N ASP A 166 7.91 -17.72 -8.21
CA ASP A 166 9.30 -17.49 -8.60
C ASP A 166 9.85 -18.70 -9.39
N PRO A 167 10.22 -18.51 -10.67
CA PRO A 167 10.76 -19.59 -11.49
C PRO A 167 12.13 -20.07 -11.00
N CYS A 168 12.84 -19.25 -10.22
CA CYS A 168 14.15 -19.58 -9.65
C CYS A 168 14.06 -20.32 -8.31
N ALA A 169 12.87 -20.38 -7.68
CA ALA A 169 12.69 -21.12 -6.45
C ALA A 169 12.58 -22.63 -6.72
N LYS A 170 13.47 -23.40 -6.10
CA LYS A 170 13.55 -24.87 -6.33
C LYS A 170 12.42 -25.67 -5.67
N SER A 171 11.80 -25.13 -4.63
CA SER A 171 10.83 -25.87 -3.81
C SER A 171 9.39 -25.62 -4.28
N ARG A 172 8.88 -26.48 -5.13
CA ARG A 172 7.45 -26.58 -5.48
C ARG A 172 6.90 -27.91 -5.00
N THR A 173 6.64 -28.03 -3.70
CA THR A 173 5.96 -29.22 -3.16
C THR A 173 4.51 -29.26 -3.66
N GLU A 174 3.91 -30.44 -3.70
CA GLU A 174 2.49 -30.61 -4.07
C GLU A 174 1.56 -29.92 -3.07
N GLU A 175 1.95 -29.81 -1.82
CA GLU A 175 1.24 -29.06 -0.78
C GLU A 175 1.25 -27.56 -1.09
N ALA A 176 2.40 -26.99 -1.41
CA ALA A 176 2.51 -25.58 -1.82
C ALA A 176 1.70 -25.29 -3.08
N LYS A 177 1.63 -26.20 -4.04
CA LYS A 177 0.77 -26.06 -5.23
C LYS A 177 -0.71 -25.98 -4.85
N LYS A 178 -1.20 -26.83 -3.95
CA LYS A 178 -2.61 -26.83 -3.52
C LYS A 178 -2.95 -25.54 -2.78
N GLU A 179 -2.05 -25.07 -1.92
CA GLU A 179 -2.26 -23.91 -1.07
C GLU A 179 -2.19 -22.58 -1.87
N PHE A 180 -1.17 -22.41 -2.70
CA PHE A 180 -0.88 -21.10 -3.34
C PHE A 180 -1.37 -20.99 -4.79
N ALA A 181 -1.71 -22.08 -5.47
CA ALA A 181 -2.20 -22.03 -6.84
C ALA A 181 -3.43 -21.11 -7.05
N PRO A 182 -4.45 -21.11 -6.16
CA PRO A 182 -5.60 -20.22 -6.30
C PRO A 182 -5.23 -18.74 -6.28
N ARG A 183 -4.17 -18.38 -5.54
CA ARG A 183 -3.71 -16.98 -5.33
C ARG A 183 -2.67 -16.54 -6.36
N ARG A 184 -2.22 -17.44 -7.22
CA ARG A 184 -1.21 -17.18 -8.26
C ARG A 184 -1.57 -15.99 -9.13
N ARG A 185 -2.84 -15.80 -9.46
CA ARG A 185 -3.31 -14.69 -10.29
C ARG A 185 -3.02 -13.34 -9.64
N LEU A 186 -3.19 -13.24 -8.32
CA LEU A 186 -2.95 -12.01 -7.55
C LEU A 186 -1.49 -11.53 -7.67
N CYS A 187 -0.54 -12.47 -7.63
CA CYS A 187 0.89 -12.16 -7.63
C CYS A 187 1.52 -12.14 -9.03
N ARG A 188 0.84 -12.67 -10.04
CA ARG A 188 1.38 -12.81 -11.40
C ARG A 188 1.58 -11.46 -12.08
N GLU A 189 0.64 -10.55 -11.97
CA GLU A 189 0.69 -9.25 -12.64
C GLU A 189 1.83 -8.36 -12.10
N PRO A 190 1.97 -8.12 -10.79
CA PRO A 190 3.13 -7.42 -10.24
C PRO A 190 4.46 -8.09 -10.60
N TRP A 191 4.49 -9.42 -10.60
CA TRP A 191 5.68 -10.17 -11.00
C TRP A 191 6.05 -9.92 -12.46
N SER A 192 5.10 -10.04 -13.38
CA SER A 192 5.32 -9.82 -14.82
C SER A 192 5.73 -8.40 -15.14
N ALA A 193 5.06 -7.40 -14.53
CA ALA A 193 5.38 -5.99 -14.70
C ALA A 193 6.80 -5.65 -14.20
N HIS A 194 7.30 -6.39 -13.21
CA HIS A 194 8.65 -6.17 -12.64
C HIS A 194 9.75 -6.85 -13.45
N ASP A 195 9.44 -7.93 -14.15
CA ASP A 195 10.38 -8.84 -14.80
C ASP A 195 10.33 -8.76 -16.33
N ASP A 196 9.37 -8.04 -16.91
CA ASP A 196 9.07 -8.05 -18.35
C ASP A 196 8.92 -9.50 -18.90
N GLY A 197 8.53 -10.42 -18.01
CA GLY A 197 8.36 -11.83 -18.31
C GLY A 197 9.66 -12.63 -18.49
N ASN A 198 10.83 -12.07 -18.20
CA ASN A 198 12.11 -12.74 -18.35
C ASN A 198 12.68 -13.27 -17.01
N PRO A 199 12.66 -14.60 -16.78
CA PRO A 199 13.15 -15.19 -15.53
C PRO A 199 14.63 -14.87 -15.23
N MET A 200 15.45 -14.65 -16.26
CA MET A 200 16.86 -14.32 -16.10
C MET A 200 17.08 -12.92 -15.52
N LEU A 201 16.15 -11.98 -15.76
CA LEU A 201 16.20 -10.65 -15.15
C LEU A 201 15.88 -10.70 -13.66
N VAL A 202 14.95 -11.57 -13.24
CA VAL A 202 14.67 -11.82 -11.82
C VAL A 202 15.90 -12.35 -11.11
N ALA A 203 16.57 -13.34 -11.69
CA ALA A 203 17.80 -13.89 -11.15
C ALA A 203 18.93 -12.84 -11.07
N LYS A 204 19.08 -11.97 -12.09
CA LYS A 204 20.03 -10.85 -12.09
C LYS A 204 19.70 -9.81 -11.02
N LYS A 205 18.40 -9.46 -10.86
CA LYS A 205 17.96 -8.52 -9.83
C LYS A 205 18.22 -9.10 -8.44
N LYS A 206 17.90 -10.38 -8.21
CA LYS A 206 18.25 -11.07 -6.96
C LYS A 206 19.74 -11.03 -6.67
N LYS A 207 20.61 -11.38 -7.63
CA LYS A 207 22.08 -11.31 -7.46
C LYS A 207 22.58 -9.90 -7.15
N LYS A 208 22.00 -8.86 -7.73
CA LYS A 208 22.39 -7.47 -7.49
C LYS A 208 22.03 -7.01 -6.06
N PHE A 209 20.91 -7.46 -5.53
CA PHE A 209 20.46 -7.09 -4.19
C PHE A 209 20.96 -8.03 -3.08
N TYR A 210 21.33 -9.28 -3.43
CA TYR A 210 21.78 -10.30 -2.47
C TYR A 210 22.93 -11.14 -3.04
N PRO A 211 24.19 -10.74 -2.81
CA PRO A 211 25.35 -11.54 -3.20
C PRO A 211 25.34 -12.96 -2.58
N PHE A 212 24.73 -13.14 -1.41
CA PHE A 212 24.60 -14.45 -0.76
C PHE A 212 23.62 -15.43 -1.46
N TYR A 213 22.75 -14.96 -2.34
CA TYR A 213 21.85 -15.86 -3.09
C TYR A 213 22.60 -16.73 -4.12
N ALA A 214 23.80 -16.35 -4.51
CA ALA A 214 24.61 -17.11 -5.47
C ALA A 214 25.12 -18.44 -4.91
N GLU A 215 25.16 -18.60 -3.58
CA GLU A 215 25.64 -19.81 -2.91
C GLU A 215 24.53 -20.81 -2.57
N LEU A 216 23.24 -20.41 -2.70
CA LEU A 216 22.07 -21.22 -2.36
C LEU A 216 21.41 -21.88 -3.58
N TYR A 217 21.91 -21.60 -4.79
CA TYR A 217 21.47 -22.15 -6.07
C TYR A 217 22.71 -22.66 -6.84
#